data_fd8c90f2073744bfaa7ad52a7e288d3e
#
_entry.id   fd8c90f2073744bfaa7ad52a7e288d3e
#
_cell.length_a   1.000
_cell.length_b   1.000
_cell.length_c   1.000
_cell.angle_alpha   90.00
_cell.angle_beta   90.00
_cell.angle_gamma   90.00
#
_symmetry.space_group_name_H-M   'P 1'
#
loop_
_entity.id
_entity.type
_entity.pdbx_description
1 polymer ?
#
loop_
_entity_poly.entity_id
_entity_poly.type
_entity_poly.pdbx_seq_one_letter_code
_entity_poly.pdbx_strand_id
1 'polypeptide(L)'
;MNKRTLAHAALIFTNIFFAINLSAVKHLTNNNLVQAFGLNVVRIGVSVILFWILYLMKPVNNKIDKADRMRLFLCALFGIAINQLMFIKGLSLTYSIHAALLLLITPILIVIIAAWILKERLGILKVTGLALGISGALVLVLAKDSTGNGDHVLLGDLFIIINAVCYTIYFILVKPLMVKYNAVVVLRWVFTIGLVLVLPFGWTEFTEIPWERYTTIDFTSMGLIVITGTFLAYLFNLYGIKILGPSVAGFYIYTQPVFAALIAMFFLHEQLAMYKILAAVLIFSGVYLANKQFKND
;
A
#
# COMPACT_ATOMS: atom_id res chain seq x y z
N MET A 1 7.81 23.88 -7.70
CA MET A 1 6.56 23.19 -7.38
C MET A 1 6.31 23.26 -5.88
N ASN A 2 5.12 23.61 -5.41
CA ASN A 2 4.82 23.72 -3.97
C ASN A 2 4.94 22.31 -3.32
N LYS A 3 5.46 22.25 -2.07
CA LYS A 3 5.62 21.00 -1.32
C LYS A 3 4.30 20.19 -1.22
N ARG A 4 3.16 20.88 -1.10
CA ARG A 4 1.84 20.23 -1.08
C ARG A 4 1.50 19.57 -2.43
N THR A 5 1.69 20.27 -3.55
CA THR A 5 1.46 19.71 -4.89
C THR A 5 2.33 18.48 -5.14
N LEU A 6 3.61 18.53 -4.71
CA LEU A 6 4.50 17.38 -4.80
C LEU A 6 4.02 16.20 -3.95
N ALA A 7 3.47 16.46 -2.77
CA ALA A 7 2.93 15.40 -1.89
C ALA A 7 1.67 14.75 -2.48
N HIS A 8 0.77 15.52 -3.10
CA HIS A 8 -0.38 14.98 -3.83
C HIS A 8 0.06 14.11 -5.02
N ALA A 9 1.02 14.60 -5.82
CA ALA A 9 1.60 13.80 -6.90
C ALA A 9 2.24 12.52 -6.39
N ALA A 10 3.00 12.57 -5.30
CA ALA A 10 3.62 11.39 -4.70
C ALA A 10 2.57 10.34 -4.29
N LEU A 11 1.43 10.75 -3.70
CA LEU A 11 0.36 9.82 -3.34
C LEU A 11 -0.35 9.24 -4.56
N ILE A 12 -0.54 10.01 -5.64
CA ILE A 12 -1.07 9.51 -6.91
C ILE A 12 -0.14 8.43 -7.47
N PHE A 13 1.16 8.72 -7.59
CA PHE A 13 2.14 7.74 -8.08
C PHE A 13 2.22 6.50 -7.19
N THR A 14 2.15 6.65 -5.86
CA THR A 14 2.08 5.51 -4.93
C THR A 14 0.94 4.56 -5.31
N ASN A 15 -0.24 5.09 -5.58
CA ASN A 15 -1.42 4.26 -5.86
C ASN A 15 -1.41 3.68 -7.29
N ILE A 16 -0.82 4.38 -8.27
CA ILE A 16 -0.51 3.82 -9.59
C ILE A 16 0.48 2.64 -9.44
N PHE A 17 1.55 2.82 -8.68
CA PHE A 17 2.53 1.77 -8.44
C PHE A 17 1.93 0.55 -7.73
N PHE A 18 1.05 0.75 -6.77
CA PHE A 18 0.34 -0.37 -6.14
C PHE A 18 -0.63 -1.06 -7.11
N ALA A 19 -1.28 -0.33 -8.01
CA ALA A 19 -2.13 -0.94 -9.03
C ALA A 19 -1.31 -1.81 -10.02
N ILE A 20 -0.16 -1.32 -10.48
CA ILE A 20 0.77 -2.09 -11.32
C ILE A 20 1.30 -3.32 -10.56
N ASN A 21 1.70 -3.12 -9.30
CA ASN A 21 2.24 -4.17 -8.45
C ASN A 21 1.28 -5.36 -8.31
N LEU A 22 -0.03 -5.10 -8.17
CA LEU A 22 -1.01 -6.18 -8.06
C LEU A 22 -1.01 -7.10 -9.29
N SER A 23 -0.93 -6.54 -10.49
CA SER A 23 -0.86 -7.30 -11.74
C SER A 23 0.45 -8.09 -11.87
N ALA A 24 1.57 -7.46 -11.50
CA ALA A 24 2.89 -8.10 -11.54
C ALA A 24 3.00 -9.26 -10.53
N VAL A 25 2.47 -9.08 -9.31
CA VAL A 25 2.40 -10.16 -8.31
C VAL A 25 1.58 -11.33 -8.83
N LYS A 26 0.38 -11.06 -9.38
CA LYS A 26 -0.48 -12.11 -9.95
C LYS A 26 0.22 -12.86 -11.10
N HIS A 27 0.94 -12.15 -11.96
CA HIS A 27 1.68 -12.80 -13.04
C HIS A 27 2.67 -13.84 -12.49
N LEU A 28 3.51 -13.47 -11.52
CA LEU A 28 4.52 -14.38 -10.96
C LEU A 28 3.93 -15.52 -10.13
N THR A 29 2.87 -15.25 -9.34
CA THR A 29 2.25 -16.26 -8.49
C THR A 29 1.40 -17.26 -9.28
N ASN A 30 0.63 -16.80 -10.29
CA ASN A 30 -0.20 -17.67 -11.12
C ASN A 30 0.64 -18.62 -12.01
N ASN A 31 1.84 -18.19 -12.39
CA ASN A 31 2.78 -19.03 -13.13
C ASN A 31 3.64 -19.94 -12.22
N ASN A 32 3.34 -20.00 -10.91
CA ASN A 32 4.08 -20.78 -9.92
C ASN A 32 5.59 -20.50 -9.92
N LEU A 33 6.00 -19.26 -10.26
CA LEU A 33 7.39 -18.84 -10.26
C LEU A 33 7.87 -18.41 -8.87
N VAL A 34 6.95 -17.96 -8.02
CA VAL A 34 7.28 -17.58 -6.64
C VAL A 34 6.08 -17.79 -5.73
N GLN A 35 6.34 -18.28 -4.53
CA GLN A 35 5.33 -18.36 -3.48
C GLN A 35 5.24 -17.05 -2.70
N ALA A 36 4.15 -16.89 -1.95
CA ALA A 36 3.77 -15.63 -1.31
C ALA A 36 4.82 -15.06 -0.36
N PHE A 37 5.37 -15.88 0.52
CA PHE A 37 6.30 -15.42 1.54
C PHE A 37 7.72 -15.26 0.98
N GLY A 38 8.13 -16.11 0.02
CA GLY A 38 9.37 -15.98 -0.72
C GLY A 38 9.45 -14.65 -1.48
N LEU A 39 8.35 -14.25 -2.15
CA LEU A 39 8.24 -12.96 -2.81
C LEU A 39 8.43 -11.80 -1.82
N ASN A 40 7.88 -11.90 -0.60
CA ASN A 40 8.08 -10.88 0.42
C ASN A 40 9.54 -10.75 0.85
N VAL A 41 10.27 -11.85 0.97
CA VAL A 41 11.71 -11.82 1.28
C VAL A 41 12.48 -11.07 0.20
N VAL A 42 12.22 -11.36 -1.09
CA VAL A 42 12.88 -10.68 -2.22
C VAL A 42 12.59 -9.18 -2.19
N ARG A 43 11.30 -8.79 -2.17
CA ARG A 43 10.89 -7.38 -2.28
C ARG A 43 11.35 -6.54 -1.09
N ILE A 44 11.29 -7.07 0.12
CA ILE A 44 11.74 -6.38 1.33
C ILE A 44 13.28 -6.34 1.35
N GLY A 45 13.94 -7.46 1.07
CA GLY A 45 15.40 -7.56 1.09
C GLY A 45 16.08 -6.60 0.11
N VAL A 46 15.64 -6.58 -1.14
CA VAL A 46 16.18 -5.62 -2.13
C VAL A 46 15.84 -4.19 -1.74
N SER A 47 14.64 -3.92 -1.21
CA SER A 47 14.28 -2.57 -0.73
C SER A 47 15.16 -2.12 0.44
N VAL A 48 15.55 -3.01 1.35
CA VAL A 48 16.54 -2.72 2.40
C VAL A 48 17.84 -2.22 1.78
N ILE A 49 18.38 -2.94 0.81
CA ILE A 49 19.62 -2.57 0.11
C ILE A 49 19.47 -1.18 -0.52
N LEU A 50 18.38 -0.93 -1.25
CA LEU A 50 18.12 0.36 -1.91
C LEU A 50 17.98 1.52 -0.91
N PHE A 51 17.30 1.33 0.24
CA PHE A 51 17.20 2.38 1.25
C PHE A 51 18.55 2.66 1.94
N TRP A 52 19.38 1.65 2.15
CA TRP A 52 20.73 1.85 2.68
C TRP A 52 21.63 2.55 1.67
N ILE A 53 21.61 2.20 0.38
CA ILE A 53 22.34 2.90 -0.69
C ILE A 53 21.90 4.38 -0.73
N LEU A 54 20.58 4.64 -0.75
CA LEU A 54 20.05 6.01 -0.80
C LEU A 54 20.48 6.82 0.43
N TYR A 55 20.55 6.20 1.60
CA TYR A 55 21.04 6.85 2.81
C TYR A 55 22.55 7.14 2.74
N LEU A 56 23.35 6.22 2.23
CA LEU A 56 24.81 6.40 2.08
C LEU A 56 25.15 7.48 1.05
N MET A 57 24.36 7.59 -0.03
CA MET A 57 24.55 8.65 -1.06
C MET A 57 24.22 10.06 -0.54
N LYS A 58 23.26 10.18 0.38
CA LYS A 58 22.86 11.46 1.01
C LYS A 58 22.70 11.25 2.51
N PRO A 59 23.81 11.17 3.25
CA PRO A 59 23.75 10.92 4.68
C PRO A 59 23.04 12.10 5.38
N VAL A 60 21.94 11.78 6.03
CA VAL A 60 21.20 12.71 6.89
C VAL A 60 21.56 12.36 8.33
N ASN A 61 22.17 13.30 9.04
CA ASN A 61 22.66 13.06 10.40
C ASN A 61 21.50 13.06 11.43
N ASN A 62 20.59 12.10 11.30
CA ASN A 62 19.46 11.90 12.19
C ASN A 62 19.58 10.54 12.87
N LYS A 63 20.21 10.51 14.05
CA LYS A 63 20.15 9.33 14.92
C LYS A 63 18.74 9.18 15.48
N ILE A 64 18.21 7.96 15.46
CA ILE A 64 16.91 7.64 16.07
C ILE A 64 17.06 7.69 17.60
N ASP A 65 16.27 8.53 18.24
CA ASP A 65 16.21 8.65 19.69
C ASP A 65 15.79 7.34 20.35
N LYS A 66 16.30 7.05 21.54
CA LYS A 66 15.95 5.83 22.29
C LYS A 66 14.45 5.73 22.52
N ALA A 67 13.77 6.85 22.80
CA ALA A 67 12.32 6.91 23.01
C ALA A 67 11.49 6.53 21.77
N ASP A 68 12.02 6.74 20.57
CA ASP A 68 11.31 6.44 19.30
C ASP A 68 11.60 5.04 18.76
N ARG A 69 12.53 4.29 19.35
CA ARG A 69 12.90 2.94 18.87
C ARG A 69 11.75 1.94 18.94
N MET A 70 10.98 1.95 20.04
CA MET A 70 9.81 1.09 20.16
C MET A 70 8.76 1.41 19.10
N ARG A 71 8.50 2.70 18.83
CA ARG A 71 7.57 3.11 17.77
C ARG A 71 8.07 2.67 16.40
N LEU A 72 9.38 2.77 16.13
CA LEU A 72 9.99 2.29 14.90
C LEU A 72 9.84 0.78 14.74
N PHE A 73 10.06 -0.01 15.81
CA PHE A 73 9.84 -1.45 15.83
C PHE A 73 8.38 -1.80 15.54
N LEU A 74 7.43 -1.10 16.16
CA LEU A 74 6.00 -1.31 15.90
C LEU A 74 5.62 -0.94 14.45
N CYS A 75 6.24 0.10 13.87
CA CYS A 75 6.08 0.40 12.45
C CYS A 75 6.60 -0.73 11.55
N ALA A 76 7.71 -1.38 11.90
CA ALA A 76 8.23 -2.52 11.16
C ALA A 76 7.32 -3.76 11.31
N LEU A 77 6.86 -4.02 12.52
CA LEU A 77 5.98 -5.15 12.83
C LEU A 77 4.64 -5.03 12.09
N PHE A 78 3.95 -3.89 12.27
CA PHE A 78 2.62 -3.68 11.69
C PHE A 78 2.66 -3.22 10.23
N GLY A 79 3.65 -2.44 9.81
CA GLY A 79 3.73 -1.90 8.45
C GLY A 79 4.39 -2.83 7.44
N ILE A 80 5.28 -3.71 7.89
CA ILE A 80 6.02 -4.61 7.00
C ILE A 80 5.73 -6.07 7.33
N ALA A 81 6.04 -6.56 8.54
CA ALA A 81 5.97 -7.99 8.80
C ALA A 81 4.54 -8.52 8.74
N ILE A 82 3.69 -8.20 9.71
CA ILE A 82 2.32 -8.75 9.76
C ILE A 82 1.51 -8.30 8.55
N ASN A 83 1.60 -7.00 8.19
CA ASN A 83 0.85 -6.45 7.06
C ASN A 83 1.11 -7.22 5.77
N GLN A 84 2.37 -7.40 5.38
CA GLN A 84 2.72 -8.02 4.10
C GLN A 84 2.45 -9.52 4.09
N LEU A 85 2.74 -10.23 5.20
CA LEU A 85 2.46 -11.66 5.32
C LEU A 85 0.95 -11.92 5.24
N MET A 86 0.15 -11.16 5.97
CA MET A 86 -1.31 -11.31 5.99
C MET A 86 -1.95 -10.95 4.65
N PHE A 87 -1.46 -9.89 3.99
CA PHE A 87 -1.99 -9.48 2.69
C PHE A 87 -1.86 -10.58 1.64
N ILE A 88 -0.63 -11.08 1.43
CA ILE A 88 -0.37 -12.04 0.35
C ILE A 88 -1.00 -13.41 0.66
N LYS A 89 -0.90 -13.88 1.91
CA LYS A 89 -1.55 -15.12 2.30
C LYS A 89 -3.07 -15.01 2.24
N GLY A 90 -3.65 -13.89 2.68
CA GLY A 90 -5.08 -13.64 2.57
C GLY A 90 -5.55 -13.65 1.12
N LEU A 91 -4.84 -12.96 0.23
CA LEU A 91 -5.17 -12.90 -1.20
C LEU A 91 -5.10 -14.28 -1.89
N SER A 92 -4.24 -15.18 -1.43
CA SER A 92 -4.14 -16.54 -1.96
C SER A 92 -5.27 -17.47 -1.50
N LEU A 93 -5.98 -17.12 -0.42
CA LEU A 93 -7.03 -17.97 0.18
C LEU A 93 -8.45 -17.47 -0.09
N THR A 94 -8.62 -16.18 -0.43
CA THR A 94 -9.94 -15.58 -0.67
C THR A 94 -10.14 -15.15 -2.11
N TYR A 95 -11.38 -14.84 -2.47
CA TYR A 95 -11.71 -14.27 -3.77
C TYR A 95 -11.15 -12.85 -3.89
N SER A 96 -10.64 -12.49 -5.07
CA SER A 96 -10.11 -11.15 -5.32
C SER A 96 -11.14 -10.04 -5.05
N ILE A 97 -12.43 -10.32 -5.28
CA ILE A 97 -13.52 -9.38 -5.00
C ILE A 97 -13.72 -9.18 -3.49
N HIS A 98 -13.65 -10.24 -2.68
CA HIS A 98 -13.72 -10.13 -1.22
C HIS A 98 -12.54 -9.32 -0.67
N ALA A 99 -11.31 -9.64 -1.11
CA ALA A 99 -10.13 -8.89 -0.71
C ALA A 99 -10.26 -7.40 -1.06
N ALA A 100 -10.74 -7.08 -2.28
CA ALA A 100 -10.94 -5.70 -2.71
C ALA A 100 -11.98 -4.97 -1.85
N LEU A 101 -13.13 -5.62 -1.54
CA LEU A 101 -14.16 -5.05 -0.66
C LEU A 101 -13.64 -4.81 0.76
N LEU A 102 -12.94 -5.77 1.33
CA LEU A 102 -12.39 -5.67 2.68
C LEU A 102 -11.31 -4.59 2.80
N LEU A 103 -10.49 -4.40 1.76
CA LEU A 103 -9.48 -3.33 1.73
C LEU A 103 -10.09 -1.92 1.72
N LEU A 104 -11.37 -1.75 1.29
CA LEU A 104 -12.06 -0.45 1.37
C LEU A 104 -12.30 0.00 2.82
N ILE A 105 -12.21 -0.89 3.79
CA ILE A 105 -12.27 -0.57 5.22
C ILE A 105 -11.04 0.26 5.64
N THR A 106 -9.88 0.06 5.00
CA THR A 106 -8.61 0.69 5.41
C THR A 106 -8.69 2.21 5.51
N PRO A 107 -9.14 2.97 4.50
CA PRO A 107 -9.24 4.43 4.60
C PRO A 107 -10.21 4.89 5.69
N ILE A 108 -11.28 4.13 5.92
CA ILE A 108 -12.25 4.41 6.98
C ILE A 108 -11.57 4.30 8.35
N LEU A 109 -10.87 3.19 8.58
CA LEU A 109 -10.13 2.98 9.83
C LEU A 109 -9.05 4.06 10.04
N ILE A 110 -8.31 4.43 8.98
CA ILE A 110 -7.29 5.49 9.07
C ILE A 110 -7.92 6.80 9.51
N VAL A 111 -9.05 7.20 8.90
CA VAL A 111 -9.74 8.47 9.24
C VAL A 111 -10.25 8.46 10.67
N ILE A 112 -10.91 7.38 11.10
CA ILE A 112 -11.46 7.25 12.45
C ILE A 112 -10.34 7.25 13.50
N ILE A 113 -9.31 6.43 13.30
CA ILE A 113 -8.21 6.29 14.27
C ILE A 113 -7.33 7.55 14.28
N ALA A 114 -7.10 8.21 13.12
CA ALA A 114 -6.39 9.48 13.06
C ALA A 114 -7.15 10.58 13.81
N ALA A 115 -8.47 10.64 13.67
CA ALA A 115 -9.28 11.59 14.42
C ALA A 115 -9.18 11.36 15.92
N TRP A 116 -9.21 10.10 16.36
CA TRP A 116 -9.16 9.76 17.78
C TRP A 116 -7.76 9.94 18.39
N ILE A 117 -6.71 9.38 17.77
CA ILE A 117 -5.35 9.37 18.33
C ILE A 117 -4.58 10.68 18.02
N LEU A 118 -4.67 11.18 16.78
CA LEU A 118 -3.94 12.38 16.35
C LEU A 118 -4.77 13.66 16.53
N LYS A 119 -6.01 13.54 17.05
CA LYS A 119 -6.95 14.63 17.22
C LYS A 119 -7.23 15.42 15.94
N GLU A 120 -7.20 14.73 14.78
CA GLU A 120 -7.57 15.33 13.51
C GLU A 120 -9.06 15.66 13.49
N ARG A 121 -9.42 16.87 13.01
CA ARG A 121 -10.83 17.28 12.91
C ARG A 121 -11.55 16.53 11.80
N LEU A 122 -12.71 15.93 12.15
CA LEU A 122 -13.64 15.32 11.21
C LEU A 122 -14.68 16.35 10.79
N GLY A 123 -14.35 17.16 9.80
CA GLY A 123 -15.34 18.07 9.22
C GLY A 123 -16.25 17.37 8.20
N ILE A 124 -17.39 18.00 7.90
CA ILE A 124 -18.42 17.44 7.02
C ILE A 124 -17.88 17.10 5.62
N LEU A 125 -16.97 17.92 5.07
CA LEU A 125 -16.35 17.66 3.76
C LEU A 125 -15.48 16.39 3.76
N LYS A 126 -14.86 16.06 4.89
CA LYS A 126 -14.06 14.86 5.05
C LYS A 126 -14.96 13.61 5.08
N VAL A 127 -16.06 13.70 5.80
CA VAL A 127 -17.06 12.61 5.88
C VAL A 127 -17.76 12.39 4.53
N THR A 128 -18.18 13.45 3.86
CA THR A 128 -18.79 13.33 2.51
C THR A 128 -17.79 12.82 1.48
N GLY A 129 -16.52 13.27 1.54
CA GLY A 129 -15.45 12.76 0.69
C GLY A 129 -15.20 11.26 0.91
N LEU A 130 -15.25 10.80 2.17
CA LEU A 130 -15.13 9.39 2.52
C LEU A 130 -16.29 8.58 1.93
N ALA A 131 -17.53 9.04 2.10
CA ALA A 131 -18.72 8.38 1.56
C ALA A 131 -18.68 8.26 0.03
N LEU A 132 -18.29 9.33 -0.68
CA LEU A 132 -18.13 9.31 -2.14
C LEU A 132 -17.02 8.34 -2.59
N GLY A 133 -15.86 8.33 -1.90
CA GLY A 133 -14.77 7.43 -2.20
C GLY A 133 -15.18 5.96 -2.05
N ILE A 134 -15.88 5.63 -0.96
CA ILE A 134 -16.41 4.28 -0.71
C ILE A 134 -17.41 3.90 -1.81
N SER A 135 -18.38 4.77 -2.11
CA SER A 135 -19.42 4.49 -3.11
C SER A 135 -18.81 4.21 -4.49
N GLY A 136 -17.85 5.04 -4.92
CA GLY A 136 -17.18 4.84 -6.20
C GLY A 136 -16.34 3.55 -6.25
N ALA A 137 -15.62 3.22 -5.17
CA ALA A 137 -14.84 2.00 -5.10
C ALA A 137 -15.76 0.74 -5.08
N LEU A 138 -16.90 0.80 -4.37
CA LEU A 138 -17.91 -0.26 -4.39
C LEU A 138 -18.47 -0.51 -5.79
N VAL A 139 -18.77 0.55 -6.56
CA VAL A 139 -19.25 0.43 -7.96
C VAL A 139 -18.25 -0.37 -8.80
N LEU A 140 -16.94 -0.10 -8.68
CA LEU A 140 -15.91 -0.84 -9.43
C LEU A 140 -15.78 -2.30 -9.01
N VAL A 141 -15.82 -2.55 -7.69
CA VAL A 141 -15.59 -3.88 -7.15
C VAL A 141 -16.78 -4.80 -7.41
N LEU A 142 -18.02 -4.29 -7.21
CA LEU A 142 -19.25 -5.08 -7.41
C LEU A 142 -19.58 -5.33 -8.88
N ALA A 143 -19.12 -4.47 -9.79
CA ALA A 143 -19.32 -4.64 -11.22
C ALA A 143 -18.35 -5.66 -11.85
N LYS A 144 -17.36 -6.15 -11.10
CA LYS A 144 -16.41 -7.15 -11.58
C LYS A 144 -16.91 -8.56 -11.26
N ASP A 145 -16.96 -9.42 -12.28
CA ASP A 145 -17.31 -10.84 -12.09
C ASP A 145 -16.33 -11.53 -11.13
N SER A 146 -16.88 -12.32 -10.22
CA SER A 146 -16.10 -13.09 -9.25
C SER A 146 -15.45 -14.28 -9.96
N THR A 147 -14.20 -14.10 -10.42
CA THR A 147 -13.38 -15.19 -10.95
C THR A 147 -12.28 -15.54 -9.94
N GLY A 148 -12.30 -16.75 -9.42
CA GLY A 148 -11.23 -17.29 -8.57
C GLY A 148 -11.73 -18.41 -7.65
N ASN A 149 -10.91 -19.43 -7.44
CA ASN A 149 -11.15 -20.49 -6.45
C ASN A 149 -10.61 -20.02 -5.10
N GLY A 150 -11.47 -19.95 -4.10
CA GLY A 150 -11.07 -19.70 -2.72
C GLY A 150 -11.23 -20.97 -1.89
N ASP A 151 -10.13 -21.62 -1.55
CA ASP A 151 -10.16 -22.89 -0.78
C ASP A 151 -10.56 -22.67 0.69
N HIS A 152 -10.24 -21.49 1.25
CA HIS A 152 -10.51 -21.12 2.64
C HIS A 152 -10.92 -19.64 2.75
N VAL A 153 -12.03 -19.28 2.14
CA VAL A 153 -12.49 -17.88 1.98
C VAL A 153 -12.54 -17.12 3.31
N LEU A 154 -13.16 -17.70 4.34
CA LEU A 154 -13.29 -17.04 5.64
C LEU A 154 -11.94 -16.72 6.28
N LEU A 155 -10.97 -17.65 6.20
CA LEU A 155 -9.63 -17.45 6.73
C LEU A 155 -8.87 -16.39 5.91
N GLY A 156 -9.04 -16.40 4.59
CA GLY A 156 -8.48 -15.40 3.70
C GLY A 156 -9.03 -14.00 3.99
N ASP A 157 -10.34 -13.88 4.17
CA ASP A 157 -11.02 -12.63 4.53
C ASP A 157 -10.52 -12.10 5.88
N LEU A 158 -10.34 -12.96 6.89
CA LEU A 158 -9.77 -12.60 8.19
C LEU A 158 -8.34 -12.05 8.05
N PHE A 159 -7.50 -12.68 7.23
CA PHE A 159 -6.14 -12.19 6.99
C PHE A 159 -6.12 -10.82 6.30
N ILE A 160 -7.03 -10.57 5.35
CA ILE A 160 -7.18 -9.24 4.72
C ILE A 160 -7.64 -8.19 5.72
N ILE A 161 -8.55 -8.52 6.63
CA ILE A 161 -8.97 -7.60 7.70
C ILE A 161 -7.79 -7.28 8.64
N ILE A 162 -7.03 -8.30 9.08
CA ILE A 162 -5.82 -8.09 9.89
C ILE A 162 -4.82 -7.20 9.16
N ASN A 163 -4.61 -7.43 7.86
CA ASN A 163 -3.78 -6.56 7.03
C ASN A 163 -4.25 -5.10 7.06
N ALA A 164 -5.55 -4.84 6.86
CA ALA A 164 -6.12 -3.49 6.86
C ALA A 164 -5.92 -2.78 8.22
N VAL A 165 -6.13 -3.49 9.32
CA VAL A 165 -5.90 -2.98 10.68
C VAL A 165 -4.41 -2.68 10.89
N CYS A 166 -3.52 -3.60 10.54
CA CYS A 166 -2.08 -3.42 10.68
C CYS A 166 -1.57 -2.21 9.85
N TYR A 167 -2.06 -2.06 8.61
CA TYR A 167 -1.70 -0.93 7.77
C TYR A 167 -2.18 0.40 8.36
N THR A 168 -3.38 0.42 8.93
CA THR A 168 -3.93 1.58 9.65
C THR A 168 -3.05 1.95 10.86
N ILE A 169 -2.68 0.98 11.68
CA ILE A 169 -1.79 1.20 12.84
C ILE A 169 -0.46 1.79 12.37
N TYR A 170 0.12 1.25 11.30
CA TYR A 170 1.35 1.77 10.72
C TYR A 170 1.21 3.24 10.29
N PHE A 171 0.13 3.63 9.60
CA PHE A 171 -0.11 5.01 9.16
C PHE A 171 -0.11 5.99 10.32
N ILE A 172 -0.72 5.61 11.44
CA ILE A 172 -0.80 6.45 12.64
C ILE A 172 0.55 6.52 13.36
N LEU A 173 1.20 5.37 13.55
CA LEU A 173 2.49 5.30 14.26
C LEU A 173 3.62 5.99 13.52
N VAL A 174 3.62 5.95 12.18
CA VAL A 174 4.71 6.54 11.39
C VAL A 174 4.63 8.07 11.33
N LYS A 175 3.45 8.66 11.50
CA LYS A 175 3.26 10.12 11.41
C LYS A 175 4.17 10.92 12.36
N PRO A 176 4.26 10.62 13.68
CA PRO A 176 5.18 11.31 14.57
C PRO A 176 6.66 11.14 14.19
N LEU A 177 7.04 9.96 13.66
CA LEU A 177 8.40 9.75 13.16
C LEU A 177 8.70 10.63 11.94
N MET A 178 7.71 10.84 11.07
CA MET A 178 7.87 11.71 9.89
C MET A 178 8.00 13.19 10.24
N VAL A 179 7.50 13.61 11.39
CA VAL A 179 7.73 15.00 11.89
C VAL A 179 9.18 15.20 12.31
N LYS A 180 9.78 14.18 12.98
CA LYS A 180 11.14 14.28 13.55
C LYS A 180 12.23 13.88 12.55
N TYR A 181 11.99 12.87 11.72
CA TYR A 181 13.03 12.20 10.93
C TYR A 181 12.77 12.33 9.42
N ASN A 182 13.85 12.12 8.66
CA ASN A 182 13.74 11.96 7.21
C ASN A 182 13.11 10.60 6.87
N ALA A 183 12.29 10.55 5.81
CA ALA A 183 11.64 9.32 5.37
C ALA A 183 12.63 8.17 5.10
N VAL A 184 13.78 8.47 4.48
CA VAL A 184 14.82 7.45 4.19
C VAL A 184 15.39 6.85 5.49
N VAL A 185 15.60 7.70 6.53
CA VAL A 185 16.10 7.23 7.83
C VAL A 185 15.11 6.30 8.51
N VAL A 186 13.81 6.59 8.42
CA VAL A 186 12.77 5.73 8.99
C VAL A 186 12.64 4.44 8.17
N LEU A 187 12.52 4.54 6.83
CA LEU A 187 12.30 3.38 5.96
C LEU A 187 13.44 2.38 6.01
N ARG A 188 14.70 2.82 6.00
CA ARG A 188 15.82 1.88 6.10
C ARG A 188 15.72 0.97 7.34
N TRP A 189 15.37 1.55 8.50
CA TRP A 189 15.24 0.79 9.74
C TRP A 189 13.97 -0.05 9.80
N VAL A 190 12.83 0.52 9.37
CA VAL A 190 11.55 -0.19 9.32
C VAL A 190 11.64 -1.40 8.40
N PHE A 191 12.28 -1.26 7.23
CA PHE A 191 12.47 -2.39 6.31
C PHE A 191 13.52 -3.37 6.81
N THR A 192 14.63 -2.92 7.43
CA THR A 192 15.64 -3.83 8.01
C THR A 192 15.05 -4.70 9.12
N ILE A 193 14.32 -4.09 10.06
CA ILE A 193 13.65 -4.83 11.13
C ILE A 193 12.55 -5.73 10.53
N GLY A 194 11.79 -5.20 9.57
CA GLY A 194 10.75 -5.96 8.87
C GLY A 194 11.30 -7.19 8.16
N LEU A 195 12.46 -7.08 7.49
CA LEU A 195 13.14 -8.22 6.87
C LEU A 195 13.48 -9.30 7.90
N VAL A 196 14.10 -8.91 9.02
CA VAL A 196 14.45 -9.86 10.09
C VAL A 196 13.21 -10.59 10.62
N LEU A 197 12.06 -9.89 10.74
CA LEU A 197 10.81 -10.48 11.20
C LEU A 197 10.15 -11.39 10.14
N VAL A 198 10.33 -11.12 8.84
CA VAL A 198 9.72 -11.90 7.75
C VAL A 198 10.56 -13.12 7.36
N LEU A 199 11.88 -13.03 7.49
CA LEU A 199 12.81 -14.10 7.10
C LEU A 199 12.43 -15.49 7.61
N PRO A 200 12.05 -15.69 8.89
CA PRO A 200 11.72 -17.04 9.39
C PRO A 200 10.53 -17.68 8.66
N PHE A 201 9.61 -16.87 8.14
CA PHE A 201 8.41 -17.35 7.46
C PHE A 201 8.61 -17.58 5.96
N GLY A 202 9.50 -16.80 5.34
CA GLY A 202 9.67 -16.80 3.89
C GLY A 202 10.99 -17.43 3.40
N TRP A 203 11.88 -17.86 4.29
CA TRP A 203 13.20 -18.34 3.93
C TRP A 203 13.16 -19.56 3.01
N THR A 204 12.38 -20.58 3.36
CA THR A 204 12.21 -21.78 2.56
C THR A 204 11.70 -21.47 1.16
N GLU A 205 10.58 -20.73 1.09
CA GLU A 205 10.00 -20.32 -0.20
C GLU A 205 10.96 -19.45 -1.03
N PHE A 206 11.79 -18.63 -0.38
CA PHE A 206 12.81 -17.82 -1.05
C PHE A 206 13.93 -18.69 -1.66
N THR A 207 14.40 -19.70 -0.94
CA THR A 207 15.46 -20.59 -1.44
C THR A 207 14.99 -21.53 -2.56
N GLU A 208 13.69 -21.76 -2.64
CA GLU A 208 13.07 -22.61 -3.67
C GLU A 208 12.66 -21.83 -4.93
N ILE A 209 12.94 -20.53 -5.03
CA ILE A 209 12.59 -19.75 -6.23
C ILE A 209 13.39 -20.28 -7.43
N PRO A 210 12.72 -20.75 -8.49
CA PRO A 210 13.37 -21.32 -9.67
C PRO A 210 13.85 -20.22 -10.64
N TRP A 211 14.89 -19.47 -10.25
CA TRP A 211 15.40 -18.33 -11.01
C TRP A 211 15.78 -18.66 -12.47
N GLU A 212 16.17 -19.89 -12.72
CA GLU A 212 16.53 -20.40 -14.06
C GLU A 212 15.31 -20.49 -15.01
N ARG A 213 14.08 -20.49 -14.48
CA ARG A 213 12.85 -20.51 -15.28
C ARG A 213 12.33 -19.12 -15.63
N TYR A 214 12.94 -18.08 -15.06
CA TYR A 214 12.50 -16.71 -15.27
C TYR A 214 12.81 -16.22 -16.67
N THR A 215 11.78 -15.73 -17.36
CA THR A 215 11.89 -15.01 -18.62
C THR A 215 12.18 -13.52 -18.39
N THR A 216 12.49 -12.77 -19.45
CA THR A 216 12.65 -11.31 -19.37
C THR A 216 11.40 -10.61 -18.81
N ILE A 217 10.20 -11.11 -19.12
CA ILE A 217 8.93 -10.57 -18.59
C ILE A 217 8.84 -10.80 -17.08
N ASP A 218 9.26 -11.96 -16.59
CA ASP A 218 9.22 -12.32 -15.19
C ASP A 218 10.21 -11.48 -14.37
N PHE A 219 11.44 -11.28 -14.87
CA PHE A 219 12.40 -10.37 -14.25
C PHE A 219 11.92 -8.92 -14.26
N THR A 220 11.26 -8.47 -15.34
CA THR A 220 10.66 -7.13 -15.41
C THR A 220 9.54 -6.99 -14.37
N SER A 221 8.67 -8.00 -14.25
CA SER A 221 7.59 -8.03 -13.25
C SER A 221 8.16 -8.00 -11.83
N MET A 222 9.21 -8.78 -11.54
CA MET A 222 9.90 -8.74 -10.25
C MET A 222 10.51 -7.36 -9.98
N GLY A 223 11.16 -6.74 -10.98
CA GLY A 223 11.70 -5.39 -10.89
C GLY A 223 10.62 -4.33 -10.60
N LEU A 224 9.46 -4.42 -11.27
CA LEU A 224 8.31 -3.55 -10.99
C LEU A 224 7.81 -3.72 -9.56
N ILE A 225 7.67 -4.96 -9.07
CA ILE A 225 7.25 -5.24 -7.69
C ILE A 225 8.21 -4.61 -6.69
N VAL A 226 9.50 -4.77 -6.88
CA VAL A 226 10.53 -4.30 -5.94
C VAL A 226 10.68 -2.78 -6.00
N ILE A 227 10.93 -2.23 -7.20
CA ILE A 227 11.31 -0.82 -7.36
C ILE A 227 10.08 0.08 -7.22
N THR A 228 9.04 -0.17 -8.00
CA THR A 228 7.85 0.70 -7.99
C THR A 228 6.90 0.34 -6.87
N GLY A 229 6.49 -0.92 -6.76
CA GLY A 229 5.49 -1.40 -5.81
C GLY A 229 5.95 -1.46 -4.36
N THR A 230 7.27 -1.40 -4.10
CA THR A 230 7.81 -1.44 -2.74
C THR A 230 8.67 -0.22 -2.43
N PHE A 231 9.84 -0.10 -3.03
CA PHE A 231 10.79 0.97 -2.69
C PHE A 231 10.22 2.39 -2.91
N LEU A 232 9.82 2.71 -4.13
CA LEU A 232 9.29 4.05 -4.46
C LEU A 232 7.92 4.30 -3.84
N ALA A 233 7.04 3.29 -3.83
CA ALA A 233 5.71 3.42 -3.25
C ALA A 233 5.77 3.80 -1.77
N TYR A 234 6.59 3.13 -0.96
CA TYR A 234 6.74 3.47 0.45
C TYR A 234 7.41 4.83 0.66
N LEU A 235 8.41 5.18 -0.16
CA LEU A 235 9.07 6.48 -0.07
C LEU A 235 8.09 7.63 -0.36
N PHE A 236 7.30 7.51 -1.42
CA PHE A 236 6.31 8.51 -1.81
C PHE A 236 5.14 8.56 -0.83
N ASN A 237 4.70 7.42 -0.33
CA ASN A 237 3.64 7.33 0.67
C ASN A 237 4.03 8.06 1.97
N LEU A 238 5.25 7.79 2.49
CA LEU A 238 5.73 8.48 3.68
C LEU A 238 5.89 9.98 3.47
N TYR A 239 6.33 10.41 2.28
CA TYR A 239 6.38 11.83 1.95
C TYR A 239 4.99 12.45 1.96
N GLY A 240 3.99 11.77 1.41
CA GLY A 240 2.58 12.18 1.46
C GLY A 240 2.05 12.28 2.89
N ILE A 241 2.26 11.25 3.71
CA ILE A 241 1.86 11.24 5.13
C ILE A 241 2.52 12.38 5.91
N LYS A 242 3.80 12.65 5.64
CA LYS A 242 4.54 13.75 6.29
C LYS A 242 3.88 15.10 6.05
N ILE A 243 3.51 15.41 4.82
CA ILE A 243 3.05 16.75 4.39
C ILE A 243 1.54 16.90 4.55
N LEU A 244 0.76 15.88 4.20
CA LEU A 244 -0.71 15.95 4.11
C LEU A 244 -1.41 15.25 5.27
N GLY A 245 -0.70 14.40 6.01
CA GLY A 245 -1.26 13.61 7.11
C GLY A 245 -1.80 12.24 6.67
N PRO A 246 -2.02 11.33 7.65
CA PRO A 246 -2.44 9.96 7.39
C PRO A 246 -3.85 9.87 6.79
N SER A 247 -4.80 10.70 7.25
CA SER A 247 -6.16 10.68 6.71
C SER A 247 -6.19 11.00 5.22
N VAL A 248 -5.49 12.07 4.78
CA VAL A 248 -5.42 12.44 3.35
C VAL A 248 -4.73 11.35 2.54
N ALA A 249 -3.63 10.80 3.03
CA ALA A 249 -2.95 9.68 2.37
C ALA A 249 -3.87 8.45 2.25
N GLY A 250 -4.67 8.18 3.29
CA GLY A 250 -5.69 7.12 3.29
C GLY A 250 -6.74 7.30 2.18
N PHE A 251 -7.25 8.53 1.95
CA PHE A 251 -8.22 8.77 0.87
C PHE A 251 -7.69 8.41 -0.52
N TYR A 252 -6.39 8.59 -0.77
CA TYR A 252 -5.79 8.21 -2.05
C TYR A 252 -5.83 6.70 -2.31
N ILE A 253 -5.98 5.85 -1.29
CA ILE A 253 -6.11 4.39 -1.47
C ILE A 253 -7.33 4.06 -2.34
N TYR A 254 -8.42 4.82 -2.26
CA TYR A 254 -9.59 4.63 -3.13
C TYR A 254 -9.30 4.83 -4.62
N THR A 255 -8.22 5.50 -4.99
CA THR A 255 -7.84 5.66 -6.40
C THR A 255 -7.20 4.40 -7.00
N GLN A 256 -6.74 3.45 -6.18
CA GLN A 256 -6.10 2.21 -6.66
C GLN A 256 -7.00 1.40 -7.61
N PRO A 257 -8.29 1.13 -7.30
CA PRO A 257 -9.16 0.39 -8.21
C PRO A 257 -9.35 1.10 -9.56
N VAL A 258 -9.37 2.45 -9.57
CA VAL A 258 -9.46 3.22 -10.81
C VAL A 258 -8.20 3.03 -11.64
N PHE A 259 -7.03 3.15 -11.04
CA PHE A 259 -5.77 2.92 -11.76
C PHE A 259 -5.64 1.47 -12.22
N ALA A 260 -6.08 0.50 -11.42
CA ALA A 260 -6.11 -0.90 -11.83
C ALA A 260 -7.03 -1.13 -13.05
N ALA A 261 -8.21 -0.49 -13.09
CA ALA A 261 -9.10 -0.54 -14.23
C ALA A 261 -8.50 0.12 -15.48
N LEU A 262 -7.83 1.27 -15.34
CA LEU A 262 -7.12 1.93 -16.44
C LEU A 262 -5.99 1.05 -17.00
N ILE A 263 -5.19 0.44 -16.13
CA ILE A 263 -4.12 -0.48 -16.54
C ILE A 263 -4.71 -1.67 -17.30
N ALA A 264 -5.81 -2.26 -16.82
CA ALA A 264 -6.48 -3.36 -17.50
C ALA A 264 -7.00 -2.94 -18.89
N MET A 265 -7.52 -1.72 -19.04
CA MET A 265 -7.94 -1.21 -20.33
C MET A 265 -6.79 -1.06 -21.33
N PHE A 266 -5.66 -0.47 -20.89
CA PHE A 266 -4.52 -0.22 -21.78
C PHE A 266 -3.74 -1.50 -22.14
N PHE A 267 -3.57 -2.42 -21.19
CA PHE A 267 -2.74 -3.61 -21.38
C PHE A 267 -3.54 -4.87 -21.71
N LEU A 268 -4.80 -4.98 -21.27
CA LEU A 268 -5.67 -6.13 -21.54
C LEU A 268 -6.76 -5.81 -22.57
N HIS A 269 -6.75 -4.60 -23.16
CA HIS A 269 -7.73 -4.11 -24.14
C HIS A 269 -9.20 -4.23 -23.66
N GLU A 270 -9.42 -4.11 -22.35
CA GLU A 270 -10.77 -4.08 -21.78
C GLU A 270 -11.53 -2.82 -22.22
N GLN A 271 -12.84 -2.95 -22.50
CA GLN A 271 -13.67 -1.82 -22.89
C GLN A 271 -13.93 -0.85 -21.74
N LEU A 272 -14.03 0.44 -22.09
CA LEU A 272 -14.41 1.49 -21.17
C LEU A 272 -15.92 1.44 -20.90
N ALA A 273 -16.32 0.76 -19.86
CA ALA A 273 -17.72 0.71 -19.45
C ALA A 273 -18.13 1.97 -18.67
N MET A 274 -19.39 2.40 -18.79
CA MET A 274 -19.92 3.60 -18.14
C MET A 274 -19.75 3.59 -16.61
N TYR A 275 -19.89 2.42 -15.97
CA TYR A 275 -19.69 2.29 -14.52
C TYR A 275 -18.26 2.61 -14.08
N LYS A 276 -17.24 2.36 -14.92
CA LYS A 276 -15.83 2.72 -14.64
C LYS A 276 -15.65 4.24 -14.60
N ILE A 277 -16.33 4.96 -15.51
CA ILE A 277 -16.32 6.43 -15.55
C ILE A 277 -17.03 7.00 -14.30
N LEU A 278 -18.24 6.51 -13.99
CA LEU A 278 -18.99 6.93 -12.81
C LEU A 278 -18.20 6.74 -11.53
N ALA A 279 -17.58 5.57 -11.37
CA ALA A 279 -16.74 5.25 -10.22
C ALA A 279 -15.54 6.20 -10.11
N ALA A 280 -14.86 6.48 -11.22
CA ALA A 280 -13.73 7.41 -11.23
C ALA A 280 -14.17 8.83 -10.79
N VAL A 281 -15.29 9.34 -11.31
CA VAL A 281 -15.84 10.65 -10.93
C VAL A 281 -16.15 10.70 -9.43
N LEU A 282 -16.81 9.67 -8.87
CA LEU A 282 -17.14 9.61 -7.44
C LEU A 282 -15.86 9.59 -6.58
N ILE A 283 -14.87 8.76 -6.94
CA ILE A 283 -13.62 8.63 -6.19
C ILE A 283 -12.82 9.94 -6.21
N PHE A 284 -12.58 10.51 -7.38
CA PHE A 284 -11.80 11.75 -7.47
C PHE A 284 -12.52 12.95 -6.84
N SER A 285 -13.85 13.02 -6.94
CA SER A 285 -14.64 14.02 -6.22
C SER A 285 -14.51 13.84 -4.71
N GLY A 286 -14.55 12.59 -4.20
CA GLY A 286 -14.34 12.26 -2.80
C GLY A 286 -12.96 12.70 -2.29
N VAL A 287 -11.91 12.36 -3.03
CA VAL A 287 -10.53 12.78 -2.71
C VAL A 287 -10.41 14.31 -2.72
N TYR A 288 -11.01 14.99 -3.71
CA TYR A 288 -10.99 16.45 -3.79
C TYR A 288 -11.68 17.12 -2.60
N LEU A 289 -12.89 16.67 -2.23
CA LEU A 289 -13.61 17.21 -1.08
C LEU A 289 -12.87 17.00 0.23
N ALA A 290 -12.32 15.80 0.43
CA ALA A 290 -11.52 15.50 1.62
C ALA A 290 -10.29 16.40 1.76
N ASN A 291 -9.70 16.83 0.64
CA ASN A 291 -8.54 17.72 0.62
C ASN A 291 -8.88 19.21 0.78
N LYS A 292 -10.11 19.62 0.46
CA LYS A 292 -10.52 21.03 0.50
C LYS A 292 -10.55 21.60 1.92
N GLN A 293 -10.81 20.77 2.91
CA GLN A 293 -10.90 21.18 4.32
C GLN A 293 -9.55 21.59 4.95
N PHE A 294 -8.42 21.24 4.35
CA PHE A 294 -7.10 21.60 4.86
C PHE A 294 -6.62 23.01 4.47
N LYS A 295 -7.44 23.79 3.75
CA LYS A 295 -7.09 25.17 3.37
C LYS A 295 -7.58 26.23 4.37
N ASN A 296 -8.47 25.86 5.28
CA ASN A 296 -9.16 26.80 6.19
C ASN A 296 -8.78 26.62 7.68
N ASP A 297 -7.82 25.76 8.01
CA ASP A 297 -7.20 25.60 9.33
C ASP A 297 -5.68 25.92 9.26
#